data_bef97f0d4abbc82b093cb7ef3f602a17
#
_entry.id   bef97f0d4abbc82b093cb7ef3f602a17
#
_cell.length_a   1.000
_cell.length_b   1.000
_cell.length_c   1.000
_cell.angle_alpha   90.00
_cell.angle_beta   90.00
_cell.angle_gamma   90.00
#
_symmetry.space_group_name_H-M   'P 1'
#
loop_
_entity.id
_entity.type
_entity.pdbx_description
1 polymer ?
#
loop_
_entity_poly.entity_id
_entity_poly.type
_entity_poly.pdbx_seq_one_letter_code
_entity_poly.pdbx_strand_id
1 'polypeptide(L)'
;SVPFVPKDEMVVMAAAPLSGGATRTRNASCGAFTGCGLAIGSVCGRSRATLAAKPQLAGKLMLEINDRFVETWGSVLCSEIRPKVDGKCAEEVVSRAAAWGAEVLLKQFTNYQG
;
A
#
# COMPACT_ATOMS: atom_id res chain seq x y z
N SER A 1 15.65 -7.56 3.96
CA SER A 1 14.21 -7.67 3.81
C SER A 1 13.51 -7.46 5.13
N VAL A 2 12.31 -6.99 5.09
CA VAL A 2 11.50 -6.81 6.27
C VAL A 2 10.99 -8.18 6.71
N PRO A 3 11.27 -8.59 7.96
CA PRO A 3 10.98 -9.98 8.38
C PRO A 3 9.51 -10.36 8.32
N PHE A 4 8.59 -9.41 8.50
CA PHE A 4 7.17 -9.72 8.54
C PHE A 4 6.47 -9.50 7.19
N VAL A 5 7.20 -9.07 6.17
CA VAL A 5 6.64 -8.94 4.82
C VAL A 5 7.18 -10.10 4.00
N PRO A 6 6.32 -11.02 3.54
CA PRO A 6 6.77 -12.19 2.80
C PRO A 6 7.45 -11.79 1.49
N LYS A 7 8.49 -12.50 1.15
CA LYS A 7 9.10 -12.38 -0.18
C LYS A 7 8.40 -13.36 -1.10
N ASP A 8 7.16 -13.08 -1.37
CA ASP A 8 6.36 -13.93 -2.23
C ASP A 8 6.41 -13.38 -3.65
N GLU A 9 6.98 -14.16 -4.55
CA GLU A 9 7.13 -13.75 -5.93
C GLU A 9 5.78 -13.51 -6.59
N MET A 10 4.77 -14.27 -6.20
CA MET A 10 3.44 -14.07 -6.73
C MET A 10 2.86 -12.70 -6.38
N VAL A 11 3.15 -12.21 -5.17
CA VAL A 11 2.73 -10.87 -4.77
C VAL A 11 3.41 -9.81 -5.62
N VAL A 12 4.70 -9.98 -5.87
CA VAL A 12 5.46 -9.07 -6.72
C VAL A 12 4.90 -9.08 -8.14
N MET A 13 4.63 -10.27 -8.67
CA MET A 13 4.06 -10.41 -10.01
C MET A 13 2.68 -9.77 -10.10
N ALA A 14 1.86 -9.97 -9.07
CA ALA A 14 0.51 -9.41 -9.02
C ALA A 14 0.55 -7.88 -8.97
N ALA A 15 1.55 -7.30 -8.34
CA ALA A 15 1.67 -5.86 -8.21
C ALA A 15 2.16 -5.18 -9.49
N ALA A 16 2.89 -5.91 -10.33
CA ALA A 16 3.55 -5.31 -11.50
C ALA A 16 2.60 -4.55 -12.44
N PRO A 17 1.43 -5.11 -12.82
CA PRO A 17 0.54 -4.39 -13.74
C PRO A 17 -0.19 -3.21 -13.12
N LEU A 18 -0.06 -2.99 -11.81
CA LEU A 18 -0.73 -1.89 -11.13
C LEU A 18 0.06 -0.60 -11.16
N SER A 19 1.30 -0.66 -11.62
CA SER A 19 2.17 0.51 -11.73
C SER A 19 1.59 1.53 -12.71
N GLY A 20 1.76 2.80 -12.40
CA GLY A 20 1.33 3.88 -13.27
C GLY A 20 -0.17 4.01 -13.43
N GLY A 21 -0.91 3.74 -12.37
CA GLY A 21 -2.37 3.82 -12.40
C GLY A 21 -2.97 2.72 -13.25
N ALA A 22 -2.49 1.51 -13.03
CA ALA A 22 -2.83 0.30 -13.78
C ALA A 22 -2.30 0.38 -15.21
N THR A 23 -1.27 -0.39 -15.48
CA THR A 23 -0.59 -0.48 -16.78
C THR A 23 -0.27 0.89 -17.41
N ARG A 24 0.03 1.86 -16.55
CA ARG A 24 0.44 3.20 -16.96
C ARG A 24 -0.65 4.00 -17.67
N THR A 25 -1.89 3.63 -17.51
CA THR A 25 -3.02 4.42 -18.04
C THR A 25 -3.25 5.67 -17.21
N ARG A 26 -2.79 5.67 -15.96
CA ARG A 26 -2.98 6.73 -14.98
C ARG A 26 -4.44 6.97 -14.60
N ASN A 27 -5.31 6.05 -14.98
CA ASN A 27 -6.75 6.17 -14.69
C ASN A 27 -7.15 5.54 -13.37
N ALA A 28 -6.25 4.78 -12.74
CA ALA A 28 -6.54 4.10 -11.48
C ALA A 28 -5.67 4.65 -10.36
N SER A 29 -5.76 4.03 -9.18
CA SER A 29 -4.99 4.43 -8.02
C SER A 29 -3.50 4.33 -8.29
N CYS A 30 -2.74 5.17 -7.59
CA CYS A 30 -1.28 5.14 -7.67
C CYS A 30 -0.76 3.74 -7.31
N GLY A 31 0.19 3.24 -8.09
CA GLY A 31 0.78 1.92 -7.86
C GLY A 31 1.43 1.79 -6.49
N ALA A 32 1.96 2.89 -5.95
CA ALA A 32 2.53 2.85 -4.60
C ALA A 32 1.43 2.63 -3.55
N PHE A 33 0.26 3.19 -3.77
CA PHE A 33 -0.88 2.99 -2.88
C PHE A 33 -1.38 1.54 -2.94
N THR A 34 -1.63 1.02 -4.14
CA THR A 34 -2.09 -0.36 -4.29
C THR A 34 -1.01 -1.35 -3.88
N GLY A 35 0.26 -1.01 -4.07
CA GLY A 35 1.37 -1.82 -3.59
C GLY A 35 1.37 -1.96 -2.07
N CYS A 36 1.08 -0.88 -1.36
CA CYS A 36 0.90 -0.96 0.10
C CYS A 36 -0.22 -1.91 0.45
N GLY A 37 -1.32 -1.87 -0.30
CA GLY A 37 -2.45 -2.76 -0.07
C GLY A 37 -2.07 -4.23 -0.22
N LEU A 38 -1.30 -4.54 -1.25
CA LEU A 38 -0.83 -5.91 -1.45
C LEU A 38 0.11 -6.36 -0.34
N ALA A 39 1.02 -5.49 0.09
CA ALA A 39 1.95 -5.82 1.17
C ALA A 39 1.20 -6.03 2.48
N ILE A 40 0.28 -5.13 2.82
CA ILE A 40 -0.52 -5.25 4.03
C ILE A 40 -1.38 -6.50 3.97
N GLY A 41 -2.02 -6.75 2.83
CA GLY A 41 -2.86 -7.92 2.65
C GLY A 41 -2.09 -9.23 2.78
N SER A 42 -0.85 -9.27 2.32
CA SER A 42 -0.03 -10.48 2.42
C SER A 42 0.34 -10.80 3.86
N VAL A 43 0.34 -9.81 4.74
CA VAL A 43 0.67 -10.01 6.16
C VAL A 43 -0.58 -10.29 6.99
N CYS A 44 -1.65 -9.53 6.79
CA CYS A 44 -2.82 -9.59 7.67
C CYS A 44 -4.15 -9.56 6.92
N GLY A 45 -4.14 -9.85 5.63
CA GLY A 45 -5.37 -9.94 4.86
C GLY A 45 -6.17 -11.18 5.23
N ARG A 46 -7.44 -11.18 4.88
CA ARG A 46 -8.31 -12.32 5.14
C ARG A 46 -8.04 -13.43 4.13
N SER A 47 -7.93 -14.65 4.64
CA SER A 47 -7.83 -15.82 3.78
C SER A 47 -9.24 -16.23 3.36
N ARG A 48 -9.31 -17.24 2.48
CA ARG A 48 -10.60 -17.79 2.09
C ARG A 48 -11.39 -18.28 3.31
N ALA A 49 -10.69 -18.88 4.27
CA ALA A 49 -11.34 -19.41 5.47
C ALA A 49 -11.84 -18.31 6.40
N THR A 50 -11.23 -17.13 6.37
CA THR A 50 -11.56 -16.05 7.29
C THR A 50 -12.19 -14.86 6.59
N LEU A 51 -12.67 -15.05 5.37
CA LEU A 51 -13.17 -13.95 4.54
C LEU A 51 -14.27 -13.14 5.22
N ALA A 52 -15.14 -13.80 5.96
CA ALA A 52 -16.24 -13.14 6.65
C ALA A 52 -15.90 -12.73 8.08
N ALA A 53 -14.68 -13.01 8.54
CA ALA A 53 -14.30 -12.72 9.91
C ALA A 53 -14.09 -11.23 10.13
N LYS A 54 -14.30 -10.80 11.35
CA LYS A 54 -14.03 -9.43 11.78
C LYS A 54 -13.15 -9.47 13.01
N PRO A 55 -12.37 -8.43 13.26
CA PRO A 55 -12.24 -7.19 12.52
C PRO A 55 -11.45 -7.36 11.23
N GLN A 56 -11.60 -6.38 10.34
CA GLN A 56 -10.87 -6.38 9.07
C GLN A 56 -9.63 -5.53 9.21
N LEU A 57 -8.61 -6.10 9.79
CA LEU A 57 -7.41 -5.37 10.11
C LEU A 57 -6.72 -4.77 8.89
N ALA A 58 -6.62 -5.54 7.80
CA ALA A 58 -5.96 -5.05 6.61
C ALA A 58 -6.64 -3.78 6.06
N GLY A 59 -7.98 -3.78 6.05
CA GLY A 59 -8.72 -2.61 5.60
C GLY A 59 -8.49 -1.39 6.48
N LYS A 60 -8.42 -1.62 7.78
CA LYS A 60 -8.17 -0.54 8.73
C LYS A 60 -6.78 0.06 8.53
N LEU A 61 -5.77 -0.78 8.34
CA LEU A 61 -4.41 -0.31 8.09
C LEU A 61 -4.31 0.41 6.75
N MET A 62 -5.02 -0.10 5.76
CA MET A 62 -5.02 0.54 4.44
C MET A 62 -5.69 1.92 4.48
N LEU A 63 -6.69 2.09 5.34
CA LEU A 63 -7.31 3.40 5.52
C LEU A 63 -6.31 4.42 6.06
N GLU A 64 -5.42 4.02 6.94
CA GLU A 64 -4.38 4.92 7.43
C GLU A 64 -3.47 5.36 6.29
N ILE A 65 -3.14 4.44 5.37
CA ILE A 65 -2.33 4.78 4.20
C ILE A 65 -3.09 5.76 3.29
N ASN A 66 -4.38 5.51 3.10
CA ASN A 66 -5.23 6.40 2.32
C ASN A 66 -5.18 7.82 2.89
N ASP A 67 -5.29 7.95 4.20
CA ASP A 67 -5.29 9.26 4.85
C ASP A 67 -3.96 9.98 4.65
N ARG A 68 -2.84 9.24 4.71
CA ARG A 68 -1.53 9.82 4.46
C ARG A 68 -1.40 10.33 3.02
N PHE A 69 -1.92 9.56 2.06
CA PHE A 69 -1.91 9.99 0.66
C PHE A 69 -2.74 11.24 0.46
N VAL A 70 -3.93 11.28 1.03
CA VAL A 70 -4.82 12.43 0.88
C VAL A 70 -4.24 13.67 1.55
N GLU A 71 -3.65 13.53 2.73
CA GLU A 71 -3.01 14.65 3.41
C GLU A 71 -1.83 15.21 2.62
N THR A 72 -1.06 14.34 2.00
CA THR A 72 0.17 14.74 1.33
C THR A 72 -0.06 15.24 -0.09
N TRP A 73 -0.89 14.54 -0.86
CA TRP A 73 -1.09 14.86 -2.28
C TRP A 73 -2.54 15.14 -2.66
N GLY A 74 -3.45 15.06 -1.71
CA GLY A 74 -4.86 15.34 -1.94
C GLY A 74 -5.62 14.23 -2.64
N SER A 75 -4.99 13.10 -2.94
CA SER A 75 -5.61 12.04 -3.73
C SER A 75 -4.78 10.76 -3.66
N VAL A 76 -5.40 9.65 -4.04
CA VAL A 76 -4.70 8.38 -4.26
C VAL A 76 -4.60 8.05 -5.74
N LEU A 77 -5.17 8.88 -6.61
CA LEU A 77 -5.22 8.61 -8.04
C LEU A 77 -3.90 8.98 -8.71
N CYS A 78 -3.42 8.11 -9.57
CA CYS A 78 -2.17 8.34 -10.28
C CYS A 78 -2.19 9.64 -11.07
N SER A 79 -3.30 9.91 -11.77
CA SER A 79 -3.44 11.11 -12.59
C SER A 79 -3.37 12.41 -11.79
N GLU A 80 -3.74 12.35 -10.51
CA GLU A 80 -3.72 13.54 -9.65
C GLU A 80 -2.42 13.70 -8.88
N ILE A 81 -1.78 12.60 -8.54
CA ILE A 81 -0.52 12.66 -7.80
C ILE A 81 0.66 13.00 -8.70
N ARG A 82 0.70 12.40 -9.89
CA ARG A 82 1.84 12.54 -10.79
C ARG A 82 2.25 13.98 -11.08
N PRO A 83 1.32 14.89 -11.38
CA PRO A 83 1.70 16.28 -11.61
C PRO A 83 2.28 16.98 -10.40
N LYS A 84 1.86 16.57 -9.20
CA LYS A 84 2.31 17.21 -7.97
C LYS A 84 3.74 16.87 -7.60
N VAL A 85 4.29 15.82 -8.17
CA VAL A 85 5.67 15.40 -7.92
C VAL A 85 6.52 15.50 -9.19
N ASP A 86 6.02 16.21 -10.21
CA ASP A 86 6.70 16.39 -11.49
C ASP A 86 7.13 15.07 -12.12
N GLY A 87 6.28 14.05 -11.99
CA GLY A 87 6.55 12.73 -12.53
C GLY A 87 7.58 11.91 -11.76
N LYS A 88 8.10 12.44 -10.65
CA LYS A 88 9.12 11.76 -9.85
C LYS A 88 8.50 10.80 -8.85
N CYS A 89 7.67 9.89 -9.34
CA CYS A 89 6.91 8.99 -8.49
C CYS A 89 7.80 8.05 -7.68
N ALA A 90 8.88 7.54 -8.28
CA ALA A 90 9.76 6.60 -7.57
C ALA A 90 10.42 7.27 -6.36
N GLU A 91 10.91 8.50 -6.53
CA GLU A 91 11.63 9.19 -5.47
C GLU A 91 10.69 9.79 -4.44
N GLU A 92 9.57 10.37 -4.88
CA GLU A 92 8.70 11.13 -4.00
C GLU A 92 7.54 10.34 -3.43
N VAL A 93 6.97 9.43 -4.20
CA VAL A 93 5.77 8.72 -3.78
C VAL A 93 6.08 7.33 -3.25
N VAL A 94 6.83 6.54 -4.01
CA VAL A 94 7.12 5.16 -3.62
C VAL A 94 7.89 5.09 -2.32
N SER A 95 8.90 5.94 -2.16
CA SER A 95 9.70 5.96 -0.92
C SER A 95 8.87 6.31 0.30
N ARG A 96 7.98 7.31 0.18
CA ARG A 96 7.10 7.68 1.29
C ARG A 96 6.07 6.60 1.57
N ALA A 97 5.47 6.03 0.53
CA ALA A 97 4.49 4.96 0.70
C ALA A 97 5.10 3.76 1.38
N ALA A 98 6.32 3.39 1.00
CA ALA A 98 7.02 2.27 1.62
C ALA A 98 7.27 2.55 3.10
N ALA A 99 7.69 3.77 3.44
CA ALA A 99 7.92 4.16 4.83
C ALA A 99 6.63 4.13 5.64
N TRP A 100 5.54 4.64 5.08
CA TRP A 100 4.25 4.62 5.76
C TRP A 100 3.73 3.19 5.95
N GLY A 101 3.88 2.36 4.93
CA GLY A 101 3.48 0.96 5.04
C GLY A 101 4.25 0.23 6.13
N ALA A 102 5.55 0.43 6.18
CA ALA A 102 6.39 -0.16 7.21
C ALA A 102 6.01 0.36 8.60
N GLU A 103 5.77 1.66 8.71
CA GLU A 103 5.39 2.29 9.97
C GLU A 103 4.08 1.71 10.49
N VAL A 104 3.07 1.60 9.63
CA VAL A 104 1.77 1.08 10.01
C VAL A 104 1.87 -0.37 10.47
N LEU A 105 2.62 -1.20 9.75
CA LEU A 105 2.78 -2.60 10.11
C LEU A 105 3.60 -2.77 11.39
N LEU A 106 4.69 -2.03 11.54
CA LEU A 106 5.51 -2.09 12.73
C LEU A 106 4.73 -1.65 13.96
N LYS A 107 3.99 -0.57 13.84
CA LYS A 107 3.17 -0.07 14.92
C LYS A 107 2.14 -1.10 15.37
N GLN A 108 1.49 -1.76 14.41
CA GLN A 108 0.48 -2.74 14.70
C GLN A 108 1.05 -3.97 15.41
N PHE A 109 2.20 -4.45 14.97
CA PHE A 109 2.73 -5.71 15.50
C PHE A 109 3.67 -5.54 16.68
N THR A 110 4.34 -4.40 16.83
CA THR A 110 5.19 -4.17 17.99
C THR A 110 4.40 -3.70 19.19
N ASN A 111 3.35 -2.92 19.00
CA ASN A 111 2.54 -2.44 20.11
C ASN A 111 1.83 -3.56 20.86
N TYR A 112 1.59 -4.67 20.18
CA TYR A 112 0.98 -5.82 20.82
C TYR A 112 1.87 -6.44 21.89
N GLN A 113 3.13 -6.21 21.81
CA GLN A 113 4.07 -6.85 22.71
C GLN A 113 4.45 -5.96 23.88
N GLY A 114 4.09 -4.71 23.74
CA GLY A 114 4.38 -3.71 24.74
C GLY A 114 3.60 -3.80 25.92
#